data_e4b5e6364f1f649eb297e253228f2ede
#
_entry.id   e4b5e6364f1f649eb297e253228f2ede
#
_cell.length_a   1.000
_cell.length_b   1.000
_cell.length_c   1.000
_cell.angle_alpha   90.00
_cell.angle_beta   90.00
_cell.angle_gamma   90.00
#
_symmetry.space_group_name_H-M   'P 1'
#
loop_
_entity.id
_entity.type
_entity.pdbx_description
1 polymer ?
#
loop_
_entity_poly.entity_id
_entity_poly.type
_entity_poly.pdbx_seq_one_letter_code
_entity_poly.pdbx_strand_id
1 'polypeptide(L)'
;MNYLVYILLFMSFLEAQQEILLDRIASVVENKIVLMSDVVLAANAVAAQQQINPNTNPVVYKKILESSRESMVEQLLIIEMAEQDSVEILDKDIDKALNQQIDNIIAQTGSKELAEAALGKKISDFKRSYRDDMKGKLLAEKYTSSLTTSINVSR
;
A
#
# COMPACT_ATOMS: atom_id res chain seq x y z
N MET A 1 -36.69 30.69 -35.81
CA MET A 1 -36.90 30.24 -34.44
C MET A 1 -36.36 28.82 -34.16
N ASN A 2 -35.77 28.14 -35.16
CA ASN A 2 -35.28 26.73 -34.99
C ASN A 2 -33.77 26.59 -34.77
N TYR A 3 -32.98 27.64 -34.96
CA TYR A 3 -31.52 27.54 -34.76
C TYR A 3 -31.11 27.51 -33.27
N LEU A 4 -31.92 28.08 -32.39
CA LEU A 4 -31.64 28.10 -30.95
C LEU A 4 -31.77 26.71 -30.31
N VAL A 5 -32.65 25.86 -30.85
CA VAL A 5 -32.84 24.46 -30.41
C VAL A 5 -31.66 23.60 -30.81
N TYR A 6 -31.06 23.83 -31.99
CA TYR A 6 -29.89 23.10 -32.43
C TYR A 6 -28.62 23.46 -31.67
N ILE A 7 -28.49 24.73 -31.24
CA ILE A 7 -27.38 25.18 -30.38
C ILE A 7 -27.47 24.58 -28.98
N LEU A 8 -28.70 24.50 -28.43
CA LEU A 8 -28.94 23.83 -27.14
C LEU A 8 -28.68 22.31 -27.18
N LEU A 9 -28.99 21.64 -28.29
CA LEU A 9 -28.75 20.23 -28.50
C LEU A 9 -27.24 19.93 -28.68
N PHE A 10 -26.47 20.88 -29.25
CA PHE A 10 -25.02 20.70 -29.44
C PHE A 10 -24.22 20.94 -28.14
N MET A 11 -24.76 21.69 -27.19
CA MET A 11 -24.14 21.92 -25.88
C MET A 11 -24.26 20.72 -24.93
N SER A 12 -25.18 19.79 -25.15
CA SER A 12 -25.32 18.59 -24.34
C SER A 12 -24.34 17.45 -24.66
N PHE A 13 -23.50 17.60 -25.68
CA PHE A 13 -22.47 16.62 -26.04
C PHE A 13 -21.07 16.92 -25.52
N LEU A 14 -20.90 17.95 -24.64
CA LEU A 14 -19.68 18.08 -23.85
C LEU A 14 -19.81 17.17 -22.59
N GLU A 15 -19.89 15.86 -22.83
CA GLU A 15 -19.54 14.92 -21.79
C GLU A 15 -18.05 15.13 -21.48
N ALA A 16 -17.79 15.66 -20.29
CA ALA A 16 -16.46 15.73 -19.75
C ALA A 16 -15.88 14.31 -19.78
N GLN A 17 -14.92 14.05 -20.67
CA GLN A 17 -14.10 12.86 -20.59
C GLN A 17 -13.45 12.91 -19.20
N GLN A 18 -13.93 12.11 -18.26
CA GLN A 18 -13.18 11.84 -17.06
C GLN A 18 -11.88 11.19 -17.51
N GLU A 19 -10.81 11.96 -17.51
CA GLU A 19 -9.47 11.39 -17.60
C GLU A 19 -9.36 10.39 -16.45
N ILE A 20 -9.39 9.10 -16.81
CA ILE A 20 -8.99 8.05 -15.87
C ILE A 20 -7.50 8.31 -15.65
N LEU A 21 -7.18 9.00 -14.57
CA LEU A 21 -5.82 9.23 -14.14
C LEU A 21 -5.21 7.86 -13.84
N LEU A 22 -4.55 7.27 -14.83
CA LEU A 22 -3.75 6.06 -14.63
C LEU A 22 -2.65 6.41 -13.64
N ASP A 23 -2.51 5.59 -12.60
CA ASP A 23 -1.49 5.76 -11.59
C ASP A 23 -0.08 5.73 -12.22
N ARG A 24 0.85 6.49 -11.65
CA ARG A 24 2.21 6.57 -12.15
C ARG A 24 3.08 5.51 -11.49
N ILE A 25 3.92 4.85 -12.29
CA ILE A 25 4.97 3.97 -11.76
C ILE A 25 6.05 4.85 -11.11
N ALA A 26 6.28 4.63 -9.82
CA ALA A 26 7.31 5.30 -9.04
C ALA A 26 8.65 4.57 -9.11
N SER A 27 8.63 3.22 -9.14
CA SER A 27 9.82 2.37 -9.25
C SER A 27 9.45 1.00 -9.82
N VAL A 28 10.44 0.29 -10.35
CA VAL A 28 10.31 -1.09 -10.82
C VAL A 28 11.44 -1.90 -10.19
N VAL A 29 11.09 -3.06 -9.62
CA VAL A 29 12.03 -4.03 -9.05
C VAL A 29 11.70 -5.37 -9.68
N GLU A 30 12.55 -5.84 -10.57
CA GLU A 30 12.32 -7.03 -11.40
C GLU A 30 10.96 -6.95 -12.12
N ASN A 31 10.01 -7.81 -11.78
CA ASN A 31 8.66 -7.84 -12.33
C ASN A 31 7.60 -7.16 -11.41
N LYS A 32 8.04 -6.56 -10.31
CA LYS A 32 7.18 -5.87 -9.34
C LYS A 32 7.25 -4.36 -9.54
N ILE A 33 6.14 -3.68 -9.42
CA ILE A 33 6.05 -2.22 -9.57
C ILE A 33 5.64 -1.57 -8.25
N VAL A 34 6.20 -0.38 -7.99
CA VAL A 34 5.76 0.52 -6.94
C VAL A 34 4.97 1.64 -7.59
N LEU A 35 3.72 1.81 -7.18
CA LEU A 35 2.86 2.88 -7.69
C LEU A 35 3.08 4.17 -6.91
N MET A 36 2.93 5.31 -7.57
CA MET A 36 3.06 6.61 -6.92
C MET A 36 1.95 6.84 -5.87
N SER A 37 0.75 6.33 -6.09
CA SER A 37 -0.34 6.36 -5.10
C SER A 37 0.05 5.68 -3.80
N ASP A 38 0.73 4.53 -3.88
CA ASP A 38 1.16 3.78 -2.69
C ASP A 38 2.25 4.53 -1.94
N VAL A 39 3.20 5.14 -2.67
CA VAL A 39 4.24 6.00 -2.08
C VAL A 39 3.63 7.19 -1.35
N VAL A 40 2.64 7.86 -1.98
CA VAL A 40 1.93 9.00 -1.37
C VAL A 40 1.15 8.57 -0.14
N LEU A 41 0.47 7.42 -0.20
CA LEU A 41 -0.27 6.88 0.94
C LEU A 41 0.67 6.60 2.12
N ALA A 42 1.79 5.92 1.88
CA ALA A 42 2.80 5.65 2.90
C ALA A 42 3.40 6.94 3.48
N ALA A 43 3.76 7.89 2.61
CA ALA A 43 4.31 9.17 3.01
C ALA A 43 3.32 9.99 3.86
N ASN A 44 2.03 9.98 3.51
CA ASN A 44 1.00 10.65 4.30
C ASN A 44 0.86 10.03 5.69
N ALA A 45 0.94 8.71 5.81
CA ALA A 45 0.92 8.04 7.12
C ALA A 45 2.11 8.44 8.00
N VAL A 46 3.32 8.49 7.44
CA VAL A 46 4.54 8.96 8.13
C VAL A 46 4.42 10.43 8.51
N ALA A 47 3.95 11.29 7.59
CA ALA A 47 3.77 12.72 7.84
C ALA A 47 2.75 12.96 8.97
N ALA A 48 1.64 12.23 8.99
CA ALA A 48 0.64 12.30 10.04
C ALA A 48 1.21 11.88 11.40
N GLN A 49 1.98 10.79 11.44
CA GLN A 49 2.65 10.32 12.68
C GLN A 49 3.65 11.35 13.22
N GLN A 50 4.38 12.03 12.33
CA GLN A 50 5.36 13.06 12.68
C GLN A 50 4.74 14.46 12.82
N GLN A 51 3.43 14.59 12.66
CA GLN A 51 2.70 15.88 12.69
C GLN A 51 3.21 16.88 11.64
N ILE A 52 3.70 16.38 10.51
CA ILE A 52 4.16 17.18 9.37
C ILE A 52 2.98 17.48 8.46
N ASN A 53 2.69 18.77 8.27
CA ASN A 53 1.69 19.20 7.28
C ASN A 53 2.37 19.40 5.91
N PRO A 54 1.96 18.67 4.87
CA PRO A 54 2.55 18.76 3.53
C PRO A 54 2.53 20.18 2.93
N ASN A 55 1.48 20.93 3.22
CA ASN A 55 1.28 22.28 2.66
C ASN A 55 2.19 23.33 3.30
N THR A 56 2.49 23.19 4.60
CA THR A 56 3.33 24.15 5.33
C THR A 56 4.79 23.74 5.36
N ASN A 57 5.10 22.45 5.16
CA ASN A 57 6.45 21.90 5.19
C ASN A 57 6.78 21.06 3.93
N PRO A 58 6.67 21.64 2.72
CA PRO A 58 6.79 20.88 1.46
C PRO A 58 8.17 20.23 1.27
N VAL A 59 9.25 20.86 1.77
CA VAL A 59 10.62 20.32 1.67
C VAL A 59 10.77 19.07 2.53
N VAL A 60 10.23 19.08 3.75
CA VAL A 60 10.26 17.91 4.65
C VAL A 60 9.39 16.79 4.08
N TYR A 61 8.20 17.13 3.60
CA TYR A 61 7.30 16.17 2.99
C TYR A 61 7.90 15.50 1.75
N LYS A 62 8.64 16.25 0.92
CA LYS A 62 9.37 15.67 -0.22
C LYS A 62 10.39 14.61 0.21
N LYS A 63 11.13 14.85 1.29
CA LYS A 63 12.06 13.86 1.86
C LYS A 63 11.33 12.62 2.35
N ILE A 64 10.16 12.78 2.98
CA ILE A 64 9.31 11.66 3.42
C ILE A 64 8.85 10.84 2.20
N LEU A 65 8.43 11.49 1.10
CA LEU A 65 8.07 10.80 -0.14
C LEU A 65 9.23 9.98 -0.71
N GLU A 66 10.42 10.57 -0.79
CA GLU A 66 11.63 9.90 -1.27
C GLU A 66 11.99 8.69 -0.39
N SER A 67 12.01 8.89 0.93
CA SER A 67 12.28 7.82 1.89
C SER A 67 11.22 6.70 1.86
N SER A 68 9.93 7.05 1.71
CA SER A 68 8.86 6.06 1.58
C SER A 68 9.03 5.21 0.31
N ARG A 69 9.37 5.84 -0.82
CA ARG A 69 9.66 5.14 -2.07
C ARG A 69 10.85 4.19 -1.93
N GLU A 70 11.95 4.66 -1.34
CA GLU A 70 13.15 3.85 -1.09
C GLU A 70 12.84 2.65 -0.21
N SER A 71 12.11 2.85 0.89
CA SER A 71 11.69 1.77 1.79
C SER A 71 10.84 0.71 1.08
N MET A 72 9.93 1.11 0.18
CA MET A 72 9.13 0.18 -0.62
C MET A 72 10.00 -0.62 -1.61
N VAL A 73 10.98 0.02 -2.25
CA VAL A 73 11.94 -0.65 -3.14
C VAL A 73 12.80 -1.63 -2.35
N GLU A 74 13.33 -1.24 -1.20
CA GLU A 74 14.10 -2.12 -0.32
C GLU A 74 13.29 -3.34 0.11
N GLN A 75 12.03 -3.15 0.49
CA GLN A 75 11.15 -4.26 0.86
C GLN A 75 10.94 -5.23 -0.31
N LEU A 76 10.72 -4.73 -1.53
CA LEU A 76 10.58 -5.59 -2.71
C LEU A 76 11.87 -6.34 -3.04
N LEU A 77 13.04 -5.70 -2.89
CA LEU A 77 14.34 -6.37 -3.07
C LEU A 77 14.54 -7.50 -2.06
N ILE A 78 14.19 -7.28 -0.78
CA ILE A 78 14.28 -8.32 0.25
C ILE A 78 13.34 -9.50 -0.08
N ILE A 79 12.13 -9.23 -0.54
CA ILE A 79 11.16 -10.25 -0.96
C ILE A 79 11.74 -11.05 -2.14
N GLU A 80 12.31 -10.38 -3.14
CA GLU A 80 12.92 -11.02 -4.31
C GLU A 80 14.10 -11.92 -3.92
N MET A 81 14.98 -11.43 -3.05
CA MET A 81 16.10 -12.22 -2.52
C MET A 81 15.61 -13.45 -1.75
N ALA A 82 14.56 -13.29 -0.95
CA ALA A 82 13.96 -14.39 -0.20
C ALA A 82 13.34 -15.45 -1.12
N GLU A 83 12.68 -15.02 -2.22
CA GLU A 83 12.13 -15.92 -3.23
C GLU A 83 13.25 -16.67 -3.98
N GLN A 84 14.34 -15.99 -4.33
CA GLN A 84 15.52 -16.62 -4.95
C GLN A 84 16.20 -17.65 -4.03
N ASP A 85 16.25 -17.36 -2.73
CA ASP A 85 16.78 -18.29 -1.72
C ASP A 85 15.75 -19.38 -1.30
N SER A 86 14.63 -19.47 -1.99
CA SER A 86 13.56 -20.45 -1.75
C SER A 86 13.03 -20.43 -0.31
N VAL A 87 12.96 -19.26 0.31
CA VAL A 87 12.35 -19.10 1.62
C VAL A 87 10.83 -19.19 1.48
N GLU A 88 10.20 -20.09 2.21
CA GLU A 88 8.76 -20.33 2.15
C GLU A 88 8.05 -19.84 3.42
N ILE A 89 6.84 -19.31 3.26
CA ILE A 89 5.91 -19.01 4.36
C ILE A 89 4.74 -19.98 4.27
N LEU A 90 4.40 -20.59 5.38
CA LEU A 90 3.26 -21.51 5.45
C LEU A 90 1.94 -20.74 5.46
N ASP A 91 0.95 -21.26 4.75
CA ASP A 91 -0.40 -20.65 4.70
C ASP A 91 -1.00 -20.39 6.08
N LYS A 92 -0.79 -21.31 7.03
CA LYS A 92 -1.23 -21.14 8.43
C LYS A 92 -0.62 -19.92 9.12
N ASP A 93 0.61 -19.53 8.76
CA ASP A 93 1.28 -18.38 9.37
C ASP A 93 0.73 -17.08 8.76
N ILE A 94 0.41 -17.09 7.48
CA ILE A 94 -0.29 -15.98 6.80
C ILE A 94 -1.68 -15.79 7.42
N ASP A 95 -2.45 -16.87 7.58
CA ASP A 95 -3.79 -16.82 8.17
C ASP A 95 -3.75 -16.31 9.62
N LYS A 96 -2.76 -16.75 10.40
CA LYS A 96 -2.55 -16.29 11.76
C LYS A 96 -2.25 -14.77 11.81
N ALA A 97 -1.34 -14.30 10.96
CA ALA A 97 -0.99 -12.88 10.90
C ALA A 97 -2.18 -12.00 10.47
N LEU A 98 -2.94 -12.45 9.46
CA LEU A 98 -4.16 -11.78 9.02
C LEU A 98 -5.22 -11.73 10.12
N ASN A 99 -5.40 -12.82 10.89
CA ASN A 99 -6.33 -12.84 12.01
C ASN A 99 -5.90 -11.85 13.09
N GLN A 100 -4.63 -11.83 13.47
CA GLN A 100 -4.09 -10.88 14.43
C GLN A 100 -4.29 -9.42 13.98
N GLN A 101 -4.07 -9.14 12.71
CA GLN A 101 -4.30 -7.80 12.15
C GLN A 101 -5.77 -7.39 12.27
N ILE A 102 -6.70 -8.30 11.95
CA ILE A 102 -8.14 -8.06 12.08
C ILE A 102 -8.54 -7.86 13.53
N ASP A 103 -8.04 -8.69 14.44
CA ASP A 103 -8.33 -8.58 15.87
C ASP A 103 -7.86 -7.22 16.43
N ASN A 104 -6.70 -6.74 15.98
CA ASN A 104 -6.21 -5.41 16.34
C ASN A 104 -7.13 -4.29 15.80
N ILE A 105 -7.62 -4.40 14.56
CA ILE A 105 -8.55 -3.42 13.99
C ILE A 105 -9.87 -3.43 14.77
N ILE A 106 -10.41 -4.61 15.09
CA ILE A 106 -11.64 -4.75 15.89
C ILE A 106 -11.45 -4.15 17.28
N ALA A 107 -10.31 -4.41 17.92
CA ALA A 107 -9.99 -3.84 19.24
C ALA A 107 -9.92 -2.31 19.22
N GLN A 108 -9.38 -1.72 18.15
CA GLN A 108 -9.30 -0.26 17.97
C GLN A 108 -10.65 0.38 17.63
N THR A 109 -11.49 -0.31 16.87
CA THR A 109 -12.79 0.21 16.43
C THR A 109 -13.94 -0.14 17.37
N GLY A 110 -13.75 -1.13 18.25
CA GLY A 110 -14.70 -1.56 19.27
C GLY A 110 -15.66 -2.69 18.83
N SER A 111 -15.89 -2.90 17.53
CA SER A 111 -16.69 -4.03 17.03
C SER A 111 -16.31 -4.42 15.60
N LYS A 112 -16.77 -5.63 15.22
CA LYS A 112 -16.59 -6.14 13.86
C LYS A 112 -17.27 -5.24 12.81
N GLU A 113 -18.46 -4.78 13.09
CA GLU A 113 -19.26 -3.93 12.20
C GLU A 113 -18.59 -2.58 11.98
N LEU A 114 -18.01 -2.00 13.03
CA LEU A 114 -17.25 -0.76 12.94
C LEU A 114 -15.92 -0.97 12.21
N ALA A 115 -15.28 -2.12 12.40
CA ALA A 115 -14.08 -2.48 11.65
C ALA A 115 -14.38 -2.62 10.15
N GLU A 116 -15.45 -3.31 9.76
CA GLU A 116 -15.86 -3.43 8.36
C GLU A 116 -16.25 -2.08 7.74
N ALA A 117 -16.90 -1.21 8.50
CA ALA A 117 -17.21 0.16 8.07
C ALA A 117 -15.93 0.99 7.86
N ALA A 118 -14.96 0.90 8.77
CA ALA A 118 -13.67 1.59 8.65
C ALA A 118 -12.83 1.07 7.47
N LEU A 119 -12.88 -0.24 7.20
CA LEU A 119 -12.19 -0.88 6.08
C LEU A 119 -12.91 -0.66 4.72
N GLY A 120 -14.17 -0.21 4.73
CA GLY A 120 -14.99 -0.08 3.52
C GLY A 120 -15.32 -1.39 2.83
N LYS A 121 -15.09 -2.54 3.48
CA LYS A 121 -15.31 -3.89 2.96
C LYS A 121 -15.48 -4.92 4.09
N LYS A 122 -16.05 -6.08 3.77
CA LYS A 122 -16.14 -7.18 4.72
C LYS A 122 -14.75 -7.71 5.09
N ILE A 123 -14.61 -8.20 6.32
CA ILE A 123 -13.34 -8.80 6.81
C ILE A 123 -12.87 -9.96 5.91
N SER A 124 -13.80 -10.79 5.39
CA SER A 124 -13.47 -11.87 4.46
C SER A 124 -12.81 -11.37 3.18
N ASP A 125 -13.32 -10.26 2.64
CA ASP A 125 -12.80 -9.66 1.41
C ASP A 125 -11.48 -8.95 1.66
N PHE A 126 -11.34 -8.31 2.83
CA PHE A 126 -10.08 -7.75 3.29
C PHE A 126 -9.00 -8.83 3.38
N LYS A 127 -9.25 -9.94 4.08
CA LYS A 127 -8.28 -11.05 4.19
C LYS A 127 -7.85 -11.58 2.82
N ARG A 128 -8.79 -11.73 1.90
CA ARG A 128 -8.50 -12.21 0.54
C ARG A 128 -7.63 -11.22 -0.24
N SER A 129 -7.96 -9.93 -0.19
CA SER A 129 -7.20 -8.89 -0.91
C SER A 129 -5.84 -8.60 -0.29
N TYR A 130 -5.65 -8.87 1.01
CA TYR A 130 -4.41 -8.57 1.74
C TYR A 130 -3.48 -9.77 1.94
N ARG A 131 -3.89 -10.95 1.41
CA ARG A 131 -3.14 -12.20 1.63
C ARG A 131 -1.74 -12.16 1.03
N ASP A 132 -1.61 -11.67 -0.19
CA ASP A 132 -0.34 -11.61 -0.90
C ASP A 132 0.59 -10.56 -0.27
N ASP A 133 0.07 -9.41 0.14
CA ASP A 133 0.83 -8.40 0.87
C ASP A 133 1.34 -8.94 2.21
N MET A 134 0.50 -9.66 2.95
CA MET A 134 0.88 -10.28 4.22
C MET A 134 1.94 -11.36 4.01
N LYS A 135 1.82 -12.18 2.95
CA LYS A 135 2.84 -13.17 2.58
C LYS A 135 4.18 -12.48 2.31
N GLY A 136 4.19 -11.43 1.49
CA GLY A 136 5.40 -10.65 1.20
C GLY A 136 6.05 -10.08 2.45
N LYS A 137 5.23 -9.50 3.35
CA LYS A 137 5.71 -8.99 4.64
C LYS A 137 6.37 -10.06 5.51
N LEU A 138 5.70 -11.20 5.70
CA LEU A 138 6.25 -12.30 6.49
C LEU A 138 7.50 -12.90 5.85
N LEU A 139 7.56 -12.94 4.51
CA LEU A 139 8.73 -13.41 3.78
C LEU A 139 9.93 -12.50 4.03
N ALA A 140 9.74 -11.18 3.93
CA ALA A 140 10.78 -10.21 4.20
C ALA A 140 11.25 -10.25 5.66
N GLU A 141 10.34 -10.36 6.62
CA GLU A 141 10.66 -10.50 8.04
C GLU A 141 11.48 -11.77 8.33
N LYS A 142 11.05 -12.92 7.79
CA LYS A 142 11.74 -14.20 7.96
C LYS A 142 13.14 -14.16 7.35
N TYR A 143 13.27 -13.62 6.13
CA TYR A 143 14.55 -13.52 5.45
C TYR A 143 15.53 -12.61 6.21
N THR A 144 15.11 -11.42 6.58
CA THR A 144 15.92 -10.49 7.35
C THR A 144 16.35 -11.08 8.70
N SER A 145 15.44 -11.78 9.39
CA SER A 145 15.76 -12.49 10.63
C SER A 145 16.81 -13.59 10.42
N SER A 146 16.74 -14.35 9.32
CA SER A 146 17.73 -15.39 9.01
C SER A 146 19.10 -14.81 8.77
N LEU A 147 19.20 -13.69 8.05
CA LEU A 147 20.48 -13.00 7.80
C LEU A 147 21.12 -12.50 9.10
N THR A 148 20.33 -11.89 9.98
CA THR A 148 20.84 -11.36 11.26
C THR A 148 21.27 -12.47 12.22
N THR A 149 20.61 -13.63 12.21
CA THR A 149 20.98 -14.79 13.04
C THR A 149 22.26 -15.46 12.55
N SER A 150 22.54 -15.41 11.24
CA SER A 150 23.77 -15.98 10.66
C SER A 150 25.01 -15.13 10.94
N ILE A 151 24.86 -13.85 11.30
CA ILE A 151 25.96 -12.96 11.69
C ILE A 151 26.26 -13.16 13.19
N ASN A 152 26.83 -14.33 13.55
CA ASN A 152 27.44 -14.50 14.86
C ASN A 152 28.73 -13.69 14.90
N VAL A 153 28.69 -12.52 15.51
CA VAL A 153 29.90 -11.78 15.88
C VAL A 153 30.59 -12.59 16.97
N SER A 154 31.56 -13.38 16.54
CA SER A 154 32.52 -14.02 17.48
C SER A 154 33.25 -12.89 18.21
N ARG A 155 33.02 -12.79 19.52
CA ARG A 155 33.84 -11.95 20.43
C ARG A 155 35.12 -12.66 20.79
#